data_1bc5b3d46765a570f272cd8871b7cc78
#
_entry.id   1bc5b3d46765a570f272cd8871b7cc78
#
_cell.length_a   1.000
_cell.length_b   1.000
_cell.length_c   1.000
_cell.angle_alpha   90.00
_cell.angle_beta   90.00
_cell.angle_gamma   90.00
#
_symmetry.space_group_name_H-M   'P 1'
#
loop_
_entity.id
_entity.type
_entity.pdbx_description
1 polymer ?
#
loop_
_entity_poly.entity_id
_entity_poly.type
_entity_poly.pdbx_seq_one_letter_code
_entity_poly.pdbx_strand_id
1 'polypeptide(L)'
;ILLKKPDAFLKELGDCYLMERDYEQMMPLFVRTLELNPGSIDNITVQLSFARSNDIVNSIDPVIEKTLKSLCQKTDYLPVFDELAVWYNLQIRNYLLALQHAVLLNNKSENKLHIFLNIALDAINNKAFDQATIAYQKILGKGKENNPFYLPARKGILTCRYEQLRQSPADRSDYLQIAGDCEKYMQEFGYTPTNIDILSLLAELYAYRLQRPDSADRLLDKAIRMPRLNSNTLSQLKSQRADLLTFMDNPWEATILYTQLEKANPNNDIGYEAKLKKAMLAYYAGDLLWAKAQFDVLKGATSKLISNDAIQMSHFIHMNYEAEGDNRDLEKMGRTEYLLYKQQFQEVLPRLDSLIGHCSPGISDYATLQKARSLCACFQDEEAAKLLSELKDRSEQVYIKAEALFQLAGLKRK
;
A
#
# COMPACT_ATOMS: atom_id res chain seq x y z
N ILE A 1 -28.50 17.13 41.27
CA ILE A 1 -29.15 17.10 42.59
C ILE A 1 -30.66 17.47 42.47
N LEU A 2 -31.03 18.42 41.58
CA LEU A 2 -32.42 18.82 41.36
C LEU A 2 -33.30 17.75 40.68
N LEU A 3 -32.72 16.88 39.84
CA LEU A 3 -33.51 15.90 39.08
C LEU A 3 -33.70 14.53 39.77
N LYS A 4 -33.08 14.29 40.94
CA LYS A 4 -33.09 12.98 41.66
C LYS A 4 -32.72 11.78 40.76
N LYS A 5 -31.97 12.02 39.67
CA LYS A 5 -31.48 11.00 38.72
C LYS A 5 -29.96 11.10 38.65
N PRO A 6 -29.21 10.28 39.41
CA PRO A 6 -27.75 10.36 39.48
C PRO A 6 -27.04 10.11 38.13
N ASP A 7 -27.70 9.38 37.24
CA ASP A 7 -27.17 9.03 35.93
C ASP A 7 -27.65 9.96 34.78
N ALA A 8 -28.29 11.12 35.13
CA ALA A 8 -28.67 12.11 34.14
C ALA A 8 -27.44 12.92 33.70
N PHE A 9 -27.30 13.12 32.38
CA PHE A 9 -26.24 13.93 31.77
C PHE A 9 -24.80 13.37 31.93
N LEU A 10 -24.64 12.04 32.13
CA LEU A 10 -23.32 11.41 32.28
C LEU A 10 -22.41 11.69 31.07
N LYS A 11 -22.98 11.59 29.88
CA LYS A 11 -22.25 11.83 28.64
C LYS A 11 -21.82 13.28 28.51
N GLU A 12 -22.74 14.23 28.75
CA GLU A 12 -22.50 15.67 28.66
C GLU A 12 -21.46 16.11 29.70
N LEU A 13 -21.49 15.53 30.89
CA LEU A 13 -20.48 15.78 31.91
C LEU A 13 -19.12 15.20 31.50
N GLY A 14 -19.12 14.01 30.90
CA GLY A 14 -17.90 13.40 30.31
C GLY A 14 -17.31 14.28 29.21
N ASP A 15 -18.16 14.87 28.36
CA ASP A 15 -17.75 15.81 27.31
C ASP A 15 -17.13 17.10 27.90
N CYS A 16 -17.63 17.59 29.04
CA CYS A 16 -17.03 18.73 29.75
C CYS A 16 -15.61 18.39 30.23
N TYR A 17 -15.43 17.27 30.93
CA TYR A 17 -14.10 16.83 31.39
C TYR A 17 -13.14 16.53 30.21
N LEU A 18 -13.64 16.05 29.07
CA LEU A 18 -12.87 15.90 27.86
C LEU A 18 -12.31 17.25 27.40
N MET A 19 -13.13 18.30 27.38
CA MET A 19 -12.68 19.63 26.99
C MET A 19 -11.68 20.25 27.99
N GLU A 20 -11.81 19.93 29.27
CA GLU A 20 -10.87 20.30 30.32
C GLU A 20 -9.60 19.44 30.35
N ARG A 21 -9.55 18.35 29.51
CA ARG A 21 -8.49 17.35 29.48
C ARG A 21 -8.30 16.60 30.80
N ASP A 22 -9.34 16.54 31.64
CA ASP A 22 -9.36 15.74 32.86
C ASP A 22 -9.86 14.30 32.51
N TYR A 23 -8.97 13.52 31.95
CA TYR A 23 -9.29 12.18 31.45
C TYR A 23 -9.56 11.18 32.58
N GLU A 24 -9.02 11.39 33.79
CA GLU A 24 -9.29 10.56 34.96
C GLU A 24 -10.73 10.69 35.44
N GLN A 25 -11.34 11.88 35.33
CA GLN A 25 -12.76 12.12 35.67
C GLN A 25 -13.67 11.74 34.48
N MET A 26 -13.22 11.93 33.25
CA MET A 26 -13.99 11.63 32.03
C MET A 26 -14.28 10.13 31.90
N MET A 27 -13.25 9.28 32.02
CA MET A 27 -13.37 7.84 31.72
C MET A 27 -14.42 7.10 32.57
N PRO A 28 -14.54 7.31 33.87
CA PRO A 28 -15.61 6.69 34.68
C PRO A 28 -17.01 7.02 34.18
N LEU A 29 -17.23 8.24 33.70
CA LEU A 29 -18.53 8.71 33.17
C LEU A 29 -18.85 8.03 31.83
N PHE A 30 -17.86 7.89 30.95
CA PHE A 30 -18.01 7.18 29.69
C PHE A 30 -18.24 5.67 29.92
N VAL A 31 -17.53 5.05 30.86
CA VAL A 31 -17.78 3.67 31.28
C VAL A 31 -19.21 3.50 31.78
N ARG A 32 -19.67 4.39 32.68
CA ARG A 32 -21.03 4.34 33.22
C ARG A 32 -22.08 4.56 32.13
N THR A 33 -21.81 5.41 31.17
CA THR A 33 -22.67 5.61 29.98
C THR A 33 -22.80 4.31 29.18
N LEU A 34 -21.70 3.60 28.96
CA LEU A 34 -21.70 2.30 28.26
C LEU A 34 -22.36 1.18 29.03
N GLU A 35 -22.27 1.19 30.40
CA GLU A 35 -23.00 0.23 31.25
C GLU A 35 -24.50 0.38 31.10
N LEU A 36 -24.99 1.62 31.03
CA LEU A 36 -26.40 1.91 30.93
C LEU A 36 -26.95 1.81 29.49
N ASN A 37 -26.12 2.18 28.51
CA ASN A 37 -26.47 2.17 27.09
C ASN A 37 -25.26 1.72 26.23
N PRO A 38 -25.07 0.40 26.04
CA PRO A 38 -24.01 -0.14 25.20
C PRO A 38 -23.98 0.40 23.76
N GLY A 39 -25.14 0.82 23.23
CA GLY A 39 -25.27 1.40 21.89
C GLY A 39 -24.60 2.78 21.73
N SER A 40 -24.12 3.38 22.83
CA SER A 40 -23.37 4.65 22.78
C SER A 40 -21.89 4.48 22.40
N ILE A 41 -21.43 3.25 22.11
CA ILE A 41 -20.02 2.93 21.83
C ILE A 41 -19.45 3.80 20.70
N ASP A 42 -20.15 3.94 19.58
CA ASP A 42 -19.69 4.72 18.42
C ASP A 42 -19.45 6.20 18.79
N ASN A 43 -20.36 6.79 19.58
CA ASN A 43 -20.21 8.16 20.04
C ASN A 43 -18.99 8.34 20.95
N ILE A 44 -18.80 7.42 21.90
CA ILE A 44 -17.67 7.47 22.85
C ILE A 44 -16.35 7.27 22.14
N THR A 45 -16.25 6.31 21.20
CA THR A 45 -15.03 6.09 20.43
C THR A 45 -14.66 7.28 19.55
N VAL A 46 -15.65 7.99 18.98
CA VAL A 46 -15.41 9.24 18.24
C VAL A 46 -14.82 10.31 19.17
N GLN A 47 -15.37 10.49 20.38
CA GLN A 47 -14.87 11.46 21.34
C GLN A 47 -13.47 11.12 21.85
N LEU A 48 -13.22 9.84 22.15
CA LEU A 48 -11.88 9.38 22.53
C LEU A 48 -10.87 9.54 21.38
N SER A 49 -11.29 9.34 20.12
CA SER A 49 -10.45 9.61 18.94
C SER A 49 -10.08 11.10 18.84
N PHE A 50 -11.08 11.97 19.07
CA PHE A 50 -10.86 13.43 19.10
C PHE A 50 -9.92 13.81 20.24
N ALA A 51 -10.13 13.29 21.44
CA ALA A 51 -9.26 13.56 22.59
C ALA A 51 -7.81 13.13 22.29
N ARG A 52 -7.59 11.90 21.77
CA ARG A 52 -6.26 11.39 21.42
C ARG A 52 -5.57 12.24 20.36
N SER A 53 -6.29 12.68 19.33
CA SER A 53 -5.71 13.52 18.26
C SER A 53 -5.26 14.91 18.74
N ASN A 54 -5.83 15.40 19.83
CA ASN A 54 -5.51 16.71 20.44
C ASN A 54 -4.61 16.60 21.69
N ASP A 55 -4.27 15.39 22.13
CA ASP A 55 -3.44 15.15 23.30
C ASP A 55 -1.95 15.03 22.91
N ILE A 56 -1.26 16.17 22.86
CA ILE A 56 0.16 16.27 22.48
C ILE A 56 1.06 15.54 23.49
N VAL A 57 0.64 15.44 24.76
CA VAL A 57 1.44 14.88 25.86
C VAL A 57 1.22 13.38 26.04
N ASN A 58 0.27 12.81 25.31
CA ASN A 58 -0.14 11.40 25.41
C ASN A 58 -0.58 10.99 26.84
N SER A 59 -1.35 11.82 27.51
CA SER A 59 -1.85 11.59 28.86
C SER A 59 -3.13 10.74 28.90
N ILE A 60 -3.89 10.68 27.80
CA ILE A 60 -5.13 9.93 27.70
C ILE A 60 -4.92 8.41 27.58
N ASP A 61 -3.92 7.95 26.83
CA ASP A 61 -3.69 6.52 26.58
C ASP A 61 -3.47 5.71 27.87
N PRO A 62 -2.64 6.16 28.83
CA PRO A 62 -2.49 5.47 30.13
C PRO A 62 -3.81 5.35 30.90
N VAL A 63 -4.69 6.36 30.82
CA VAL A 63 -5.99 6.33 31.51
C VAL A 63 -6.93 5.32 30.85
N ILE A 64 -6.97 5.27 29.50
CA ILE A 64 -7.75 4.26 28.78
C ILE A 64 -7.25 2.85 29.11
N GLU A 65 -5.94 2.62 29.05
CA GLU A 65 -5.34 1.29 29.36
C GLU A 65 -5.65 0.82 30.77
N LYS A 66 -5.44 1.67 31.77
CA LYS A 66 -5.76 1.41 33.18
C LYS A 66 -7.23 1.05 33.36
N THR A 67 -8.12 1.82 32.71
CA THR A 67 -9.56 1.60 32.78
C THR A 67 -9.96 0.28 32.13
N LEU A 68 -9.54 0.00 30.92
CA LEU A 68 -9.83 -1.24 30.21
C LEU A 68 -9.31 -2.47 30.96
N LYS A 69 -8.08 -2.39 31.48
CA LYS A 69 -7.49 -3.47 32.29
C LYS A 69 -8.33 -3.75 33.52
N SER A 70 -8.79 -2.72 34.24
CA SER A 70 -9.64 -2.86 35.43
C SER A 70 -11.02 -3.47 35.09
N LEU A 71 -11.61 -3.07 33.94
CA LEU A 71 -12.93 -3.56 33.52
C LEU A 71 -12.87 -5.01 33.07
N CYS A 72 -11.92 -5.36 32.20
CA CYS A 72 -11.81 -6.71 31.61
C CYS A 72 -11.28 -7.77 32.60
N GLN A 73 -10.82 -7.38 33.79
CA GLN A 73 -10.45 -8.33 34.86
C GLN A 73 -11.66 -8.82 35.69
N LYS A 74 -12.81 -8.16 35.60
CA LYS A 74 -14.03 -8.59 36.29
C LYS A 74 -14.62 -9.82 35.60
N THR A 75 -15.21 -10.72 36.36
CA THR A 75 -15.72 -12.00 35.84
C THR A 75 -16.91 -11.84 34.89
N ASP A 76 -17.78 -10.85 35.14
CA ASP A 76 -19.03 -10.64 34.43
C ASP A 76 -19.15 -9.21 33.84
N TYR A 77 -18.12 -8.80 33.08
CA TYR A 77 -18.19 -7.50 32.40
C TYR A 77 -18.97 -7.57 31.08
N LEU A 78 -19.53 -6.41 30.70
CA LEU A 78 -20.35 -6.31 29.50
C LEU A 78 -19.51 -6.45 28.22
N PRO A 79 -20.05 -7.10 27.16
CA PRO A 79 -19.36 -7.26 25.88
C PRO A 79 -18.89 -5.95 25.24
N VAL A 80 -19.56 -4.82 25.51
CA VAL A 80 -19.18 -3.51 24.99
C VAL A 80 -17.79 -3.07 25.41
N PHE A 81 -17.27 -3.57 26.54
CA PHE A 81 -15.89 -3.26 26.96
C PHE A 81 -14.85 -4.03 26.15
N ASP A 82 -15.16 -5.25 25.65
CA ASP A 82 -14.33 -5.90 24.67
C ASP A 82 -14.34 -5.13 23.33
N GLU A 83 -15.48 -4.56 22.94
CA GLU A 83 -15.60 -3.73 21.72
C GLU A 83 -14.77 -2.45 21.85
N LEU A 84 -14.83 -1.78 23.01
CA LEU A 84 -13.98 -0.62 23.31
C LEU A 84 -12.49 -0.99 23.33
N ALA A 85 -12.15 -2.15 23.89
CA ALA A 85 -10.77 -2.66 23.91
C ALA A 85 -10.26 -2.98 22.50
N VAL A 86 -11.08 -3.59 21.64
CA VAL A 86 -10.73 -3.79 20.21
C VAL A 86 -10.44 -2.46 19.55
N TRP A 87 -11.36 -1.49 19.69
CA TRP A 87 -11.18 -0.16 19.11
C TRP A 87 -9.88 0.48 19.59
N TYR A 88 -9.62 0.52 20.88
CA TYR A 88 -8.41 1.15 21.43
C TYR A 88 -7.12 0.46 20.93
N ASN A 89 -7.08 -0.87 20.96
CA ASN A 89 -5.91 -1.62 20.51
C ASN A 89 -5.64 -1.45 19.00
N LEU A 90 -6.66 -1.20 18.17
CA LEU A 90 -6.48 -0.79 16.78
C LEU A 90 -5.83 0.60 16.69
N GLN A 91 -6.24 1.56 17.53
CA GLN A 91 -5.66 2.91 17.54
C GLN A 91 -4.16 2.92 17.86
N ILE A 92 -3.70 2.02 18.73
CA ILE A 92 -2.28 1.87 19.10
C ILE A 92 -1.56 0.77 18.29
N ARG A 93 -2.22 0.19 17.29
CA ARG A 93 -1.72 -0.89 16.41
C ARG A 93 -1.30 -2.16 17.17
N ASN A 94 -1.90 -2.44 18.31
CA ASN A 94 -1.69 -3.67 19.05
C ASN A 94 -2.68 -4.75 18.59
N TYR A 95 -2.45 -5.29 17.40
CA TYR A 95 -3.35 -6.24 16.75
C TYR A 95 -3.54 -7.54 17.54
N LEU A 96 -2.53 -7.97 18.31
CA LEU A 96 -2.65 -9.21 19.10
C LEU A 96 -3.69 -9.05 20.21
N LEU A 97 -3.66 -7.95 20.96
CA LEU A 97 -4.68 -7.67 21.98
C LEU A 97 -6.05 -7.37 21.34
N ALA A 98 -6.10 -6.66 20.22
CA ALA A 98 -7.34 -6.46 19.48
C ALA A 98 -7.99 -7.79 19.09
N LEU A 99 -7.21 -8.75 18.58
CA LEU A 99 -7.69 -10.10 18.24
C LEU A 99 -8.16 -10.90 19.47
N GLN A 100 -7.47 -10.80 20.60
CA GLN A 100 -7.87 -11.47 21.85
C GLN A 100 -9.25 -10.97 22.30
N HIS A 101 -9.45 -9.64 22.37
CA HIS A 101 -10.74 -9.05 22.74
C HIS A 101 -11.83 -9.34 21.70
N ALA A 102 -11.50 -9.35 20.40
CA ALA A 102 -12.44 -9.74 19.35
C ALA A 102 -12.93 -11.19 19.50
N VAL A 103 -12.06 -12.12 19.93
CA VAL A 103 -12.44 -13.52 20.21
C VAL A 103 -13.37 -13.57 21.42
N LEU A 104 -13.06 -12.85 22.51
CA LEU A 104 -13.91 -12.80 23.71
C LEU A 104 -15.29 -12.21 23.36
N LEU A 105 -15.31 -11.13 22.61
CA LEU A 105 -16.55 -10.50 22.16
C LEU A 105 -17.39 -11.42 21.29
N ASN A 106 -16.77 -12.13 20.33
CA ASN A 106 -17.49 -13.05 19.44
C ASN A 106 -18.01 -14.31 20.19
N ASN A 107 -17.40 -14.66 21.32
CA ASN A 107 -17.89 -15.75 22.18
C ASN A 107 -19.08 -15.33 23.06
N LYS A 108 -19.14 -14.04 23.44
CA LYS A 108 -20.22 -13.48 24.27
C LYS A 108 -21.41 -12.97 23.45
N SER A 109 -21.18 -12.62 22.17
CA SER A 109 -22.17 -12.02 21.29
C SER A 109 -22.15 -12.70 19.92
N GLU A 110 -23.31 -13.12 19.44
CA GLU A 110 -23.41 -13.74 18.10
C GLU A 110 -23.14 -12.72 16.98
N ASN A 111 -22.61 -13.22 15.85
CA ASN A 111 -22.45 -12.49 14.58
C ASN A 111 -21.49 -11.26 14.60
N LYS A 112 -20.44 -11.29 15.39
CA LYS A 112 -19.42 -10.22 15.42
C LYS A 112 -18.23 -10.46 14.44
N LEU A 113 -18.42 -11.29 13.40
CA LEU A 113 -17.34 -11.61 12.42
C LEU A 113 -16.80 -10.39 11.66
N HIS A 114 -17.62 -9.34 11.48
CA HIS A 114 -17.17 -8.08 10.86
C HIS A 114 -16.01 -7.42 11.60
N ILE A 115 -15.89 -7.64 12.92
CA ILE A 115 -14.79 -7.09 13.74
C ILE A 115 -13.45 -7.69 13.30
N PHE A 116 -13.40 -9.00 13.06
CA PHE A 116 -12.18 -9.63 12.53
C PHE A 116 -11.83 -9.12 11.13
N LEU A 117 -12.84 -8.84 10.29
CA LEU A 117 -12.61 -8.22 8.99
C LEU A 117 -11.99 -6.81 9.13
N ASN A 118 -12.53 -5.99 10.04
CA ASN A 118 -12.01 -4.65 10.29
C ASN A 118 -10.56 -4.69 10.82
N ILE A 119 -10.25 -5.60 11.76
CA ILE A 119 -8.89 -5.82 12.24
C ILE A 119 -7.96 -6.23 11.08
N ALA A 120 -8.39 -7.15 10.23
CA ALA A 120 -7.60 -7.62 9.10
C ALA A 120 -7.30 -6.50 8.09
N LEU A 121 -8.30 -5.69 7.76
CA LEU A 121 -8.14 -4.57 6.82
C LEU A 121 -7.21 -3.48 7.40
N ASP A 122 -7.36 -3.14 8.67
CA ASP A 122 -6.46 -2.18 9.32
C ASP A 122 -5.03 -2.72 9.41
N ALA A 123 -4.86 -4.00 9.76
CA ALA A 123 -3.57 -4.66 9.81
C ALA A 123 -2.88 -4.67 8.43
N ILE A 124 -3.61 -4.93 7.33
CA ILE A 124 -3.07 -4.85 5.96
C ILE A 124 -2.59 -3.44 5.65
N ASN A 125 -3.39 -2.42 5.96
CA ASN A 125 -3.03 -1.02 5.71
C ASN A 125 -1.75 -0.61 6.45
N ASN A 126 -1.48 -1.24 7.59
CA ASN A 126 -0.27 -1.04 8.39
C ASN A 126 0.81 -2.11 8.17
N LYS A 127 0.69 -2.94 7.12
CA LYS A 127 1.63 -4.01 6.74
C LYS A 127 1.84 -5.10 7.80
N ALA A 128 0.90 -5.25 8.72
CA ALA A 128 0.89 -6.31 9.75
C ALA A 128 0.21 -7.57 9.20
N PHE A 129 0.80 -8.19 8.18
CA PHE A 129 0.17 -9.27 7.38
C PHE A 129 -0.05 -10.56 8.17
N ASP A 130 0.81 -10.86 9.17
CA ASP A 130 0.63 -12.04 10.04
C ASP A 130 -0.65 -11.91 10.86
N GLN A 131 -0.87 -10.75 11.46
CA GLN A 131 -2.05 -10.46 12.27
C GLN A 131 -3.31 -10.41 11.42
N ALA A 132 -3.22 -9.83 10.21
CA ALA A 132 -4.31 -9.87 9.23
C ALA A 132 -4.69 -11.31 8.87
N THR A 133 -3.70 -12.17 8.63
CA THR A 133 -3.91 -13.59 8.33
C THR A 133 -4.61 -14.31 9.47
N ILE A 134 -4.20 -14.07 10.73
CA ILE A 134 -4.87 -14.64 11.92
C ILE A 134 -6.34 -14.19 11.98
N ALA A 135 -6.62 -12.90 11.75
CA ALA A 135 -7.99 -12.38 11.72
C ALA A 135 -8.84 -13.07 10.65
N TYR A 136 -8.34 -13.20 9.43
CA TYR A 136 -9.04 -13.92 8.36
C TYR A 136 -9.27 -15.40 8.68
N GLN A 137 -8.29 -16.08 9.30
CA GLN A 137 -8.44 -17.48 9.74
C GLN A 137 -9.58 -17.63 10.75
N LYS A 138 -9.78 -16.66 11.68
CA LYS A 138 -10.92 -16.66 12.60
C LYS A 138 -12.26 -16.58 11.86
N ILE A 139 -12.34 -15.79 10.79
CA ILE A 139 -13.53 -15.73 9.93
C ILE A 139 -13.77 -17.09 9.23
N LEU A 140 -12.71 -17.68 8.65
CA LEU A 140 -12.82 -18.96 7.94
C LEU A 140 -13.18 -20.12 8.86
N GLY A 141 -12.75 -20.07 10.12
CA GLY A 141 -13.08 -21.09 11.14
C GLY A 141 -14.56 -21.25 11.44
N LYS A 142 -15.41 -20.28 11.05
CA LYS A 142 -16.88 -20.39 11.13
C LYS A 142 -17.51 -21.12 9.93
N GLY A 143 -16.70 -21.55 8.97
CA GLY A 143 -17.18 -22.22 7.76
C GLY A 143 -17.71 -21.25 6.69
N LYS A 144 -18.19 -21.82 5.58
CA LYS A 144 -18.70 -21.08 4.41
C LYS A 144 -20.17 -20.72 4.56
N GLU A 145 -20.94 -21.57 5.22
CA GLU A 145 -22.41 -21.43 5.33
C GLU A 145 -22.77 -20.23 6.20
N ASN A 146 -23.68 -19.39 5.71
CA ASN A 146 -24.13 -18.16 6.38
C ASN A 146 -23.01 -17.19 6.80
N ASN A 147 -21.84 -17.25 6.13
CA ASN A 147 -20.70 -16.39 6.41
C ASN A 147 -20.43 -15.45 5.22
N PRO A 148 -20.97 -14.21 5.23
CA PRO A 148 -20.77 -13.26 4.13
C PRO A 148 -19.30 -12.81 3.97
N PHE A 149 -18.49 -13.00 5.01
CA PHE A 149 -17.08 -12.61 5.02
C PHE A 149 -16.14 -13.74 4.59
N TYR A 150 -16.67 -14.93 4.26
CA TYR A 150 -15.85 -16.09 3.88
C TYR A 150 -14.99 -15.81 2.63
N LEU A 151 -15.62 -15.30 1.55
CA LEU A 151 -14.89 -14.97 0.32
C LEU A 151 -13.88 -13.83 0.52
N PRO A 152 -14.22 -12.69 1.13
CA PRO A 152 -13.25 -11.67 1.50
C PRO A 152 -12.06 -12.22 2.31
N ALA A 153 -12.30 -13.10 3.28
CA ALA A 153 -11.23 -13.68 4.09
C ALA A 153 -10.32 -14.62 3.29
N ARG A 154 -10.88 -15.46 2.40
CA ARG A 154 -10.09 -16.31 1.48
C ARG A 154 -9.17 -15.49 0.58
N LYS A 155 -9.68 -14.41 0.00
CA LYS A 155 -8.90 -13.47 -0.81
C LYS A 155 -7.83 -12.77 0.00
N GLY A 156 -8.22 -12.25 1.18
CA GLY A 156 -7.32 -11.54 2.07
C GLY A 156 -6.09 -12.35 2.47
N ILE A 157 -6.26 -13.66 2.75
CA ILE A 157 -5.13 -14.54 3.05
C ILE A 157 -4.17 -14.67 1.86
N LEU A 158 -4.69 -14.83 0.63
CA LEU A 158 -3.85 -14.91 -0.56
C LEU A 158 -3.05 -13.62 -0.77
N THR A 159 -3.70 -12.47 -0.60
CA THR A 159 -3.06 -11.15 -0.68
C THR A 159 -1.99 -10.97 0.42
N CYS A 160 -2.31 -11.31 1.68
CA CYS A 160 -1.34 -11.21 2.78
C CYS A 160 -0.09 -12.07 2.52
N ARG A 161 -0.26 -13.32 2.10
CA ARG A 161 0.87 -14.21 1.78
C ARG A 161 1.75 -13.66 0.66
N TYR A 162 1.14 -13.10 -0.38
CA TYR A 162 1.88 -12.48 -1.46
C TYR A 162 2.67 -11.25 -0.99
N GLU A 163 2.04 -10.36 -0.22
CA GLU A 163 2.71 -9.18 0.31
C GLU A 163 3.85 -9.53 1.30
N GLN A 164 3.70 -10.60 2.09
CA GLN A 164 4.78 -11.12 2.94
C GLN A 164 6.00 -11.56 2.12
N LEU A 165 5.77 -12.31 1.03
CA LEU A 165 6.87 -12.76 0.15
C LEU A 165 7.55 -11.58 -0.59
N ARG A 166 6.86 -10.47 -0.79
CA ARG A 166 7.47 -9.27 -1.38
C ARG A 166 8.42 -8.53 -0.43
N GLN A 167 8.29 -8.75 0.88
CA GLN A 167 9.07 -8.06 1.90
C GLN A 167 10.36 -8.76 2.29
N SER A 168 10.57 -9.99 1.85
CA SER A 168 11.74 -10.81 2.20
C SER A 168 12.23 -11.57 0.96
N PRO A 169 13.49 -12.02 0.96
CA PRO A 169 13.94 -12.98 -0.05
C PRO A 169 13.04 -14.20 -0.03
N ALA A 170 12.45 -14.52 -1.18
CA ALA A 170 11.55 -15.66 -1.34
C ALA A 170 11.94 -16.47 -2.57
N ASP A 171 11.82 -17.79 -2.45
CA ASP A 171 12.16 -18.71 -3.52
C ASP A 171 11.02 -18.84 -4.55
N ARG A 172 11.37 -19.31 -5.74
CA ARG A 172 10.38 -19.57 -6.78
C ARG A 172 9.31 -20.57 -6.37
N SER A 173 9.63 -21.50 -5.47
CA SER A 173 8.68 -22.48 -4.92
C SER A 173 7.56 -21.82 -4.11
N ASP A 174 7.87 -20.76 -3.35
CA ASP A 174 6.89 -20.01 -2.56
C ASP A 174 5.87 -19.31 -3.48
N TYR A 175 6.36 -18.69 -4.54
CA TYR A 175 5.49 -18.07 -5.55
C TYR A 175 4.65 -19.08 -6.32
N LEU A 176 5.19 -20.29 -6.62
CA LEU A 176 4.42 -21.38 -7.23
C LEU A 176 3.29 -21.85 -6.31
N GLN A 177 3.53 -21.93 -5.00
CA GLN A 177 2.53 -22.33 -4.04
C GLN A 177 1.36 -21.33 -4.00
N ILE A 178 1.64 -20.01 -3.91
CA ILE A 178 0.59 -18.99 -3.93
C ILE A 178 -0.17 -18.99 -5.25
N ALA A 179 0.53 -19.12 -6.38
CA ALA A 179 -0.13 -19.20 -7.68
C ALA A 179 -1.08 -20.41 -7.75
N GLY A 180 -0.65 -21.57 -7.27
CA GLY A 180 -1.50 -22.76 -7.17
C GLY A 180 -2.72 -22.56 -6.25
N ASP A 181 -2.57 -21.83 -5.14
CA ASP A 181 -3.69 -21.51 -4.26
C ASP A 181 -4.65 -20.50 -4.90
N CYS A 182 -4.14 -19.53 -5.68
CA CYS A 182 -4.97 -18.64 -6.50
C CYS A 182 -5.73 -19.40 -7.59
N GLU A 183 -5.06 -20.35 -8.29
CA GLU A 183 -5.71 -21.20 -9.28
C GLU A 183 -6.83 -22.03 -8.67
N LYS A 184 -6.61 -22.68 -7.51
CA LYS A 184 -7.64 -23.44 -6.79
C LYS A 184 -8.80 -22.52 -6.40
N TYR A 185 -8.50 -21.31 -5.93
CA TYR A 185 -9.55 -20.32 -5.64
C TYR A 185 -10.38 -20.00 -6.89
N MET A 186 -9.73 -19.74 -8.04
CA MET A 186 -10.42 -19.44 -9.30
C MET A 186 -11.20 -20.64 -9.84
N GLN A 187 -10.75 -21.89 -9.60
CA GLN A 187 -11.49 -23.10 -9.94
C GLN A 187 -12.75 -23.27 -9.09
N GLU A 188 -12.65 -22.97 -7.77
CA GLU A 188 -13.79 -23.10 -6.83
C GLU A 188 -14.85 -22.02 -7.02
N PHE A 189 -14.43 -20.76 -7.22
CA PHE A 189 -15.32 -19.59 -7.21
C PHE A 189 -15.54 -18.94 -8.59
N GLY A 190 -14.84 -19.42 -9.59
CA GLY A 190 -15.02 -19.02 -10.99
C GLY A 190 -14.30 -17.71 -11.37
N TYR A 191 -14.20 -17.52 -12.68
CA TYR A 191 -13.67 -16.30 -13.30
C TYR A 191 -14.80 -15.29 -13.44
N THR A 192 -14.99 -14.47 -12.42
CA THR A 192 -16.10 -13.52 -12.32
C THR A 192 -15.58 -12.11 -12.01
N PRO A 193 -16.35 -11.05 -12.29
CA PRO A 193 -15.97 -9.68 -11.91
C PRO A 193 -15.66 -9.48 -10.42
N THR A 194 -16.25 -10.30 -9.55
CA THR A 194 -16.01 -10.25 -8.09
C THR A 194 -14.65 -10.81 -7.68
N ASN A 195 -13.98 -11.58 -8.56
CA ASN A 195 -12.70 -12.26 -8.28
C ASN A 195 -11.54 -11.68 -9.09
N ILE A 196 -11.71 -10.48 -9.66
CA ILE A 196 -10.69 -9.81 -10.49
C ILE A 196 -9.42 -9.51 -9.68
N ASP A 197 -9.53 -9.20 -8.42
CA ASP A 197 -8.40 -8.98 -7.51
C ASP A 197 -7.46 -10.19 -7.46
N ILE A 198 -8.00 -11.41 -7.31
CA ILE A 198 -7.19 -12.63 -7.32
C ILE A 198 -6.68 -12.96 -8.72
N LEU A 199 -7.45 -12.64 -9.76
CA LEU A 199 -7.01 -12.81 -11.14
C LEU A 199 -5.84 -11.87 -11.46
N SER A 200 -5.92 -10.61 -11.05
CA SER A 200 -4.84 -9.63 -11.19
C SER A 200 -3.58 -10.06 -10.42
N LEU A 201 -3.74 -10.58 -9.19
CA LEU A 201 -2.65 -11.14 -8.40
C LEU A 201 -1.99 -12.34 -9.11
N LEU A 202 -2.79 -13.26 -9.65
CA LEU A 202 -2.28 -14.42 -10.40
C LEU A 202 -1.55 -13.98 -11.67
N ALA A 203 -2.04 -12.97 -12.38
CA ALA A 203 -1.36 -12.42 -13.54
C ALA A 203 0.00 -11.80 -13.17
N GLU A 204 0.07 -11.06 -12.06
CA GLU A 204 1.32 -10.49 -11.53
C GLU A 204 2.33 -11.57 -11.17
N LEU A 205 1.89 -12.64 -10.48
CA LEU A 205 2.72 -13.80 -10.14
C LEU A 205 3.30 -14.46 -11.41
N TYR A 206 2.45 -14.72 -12.39
CA TYR A 206 2.90 -15.32 -13.65
C TYR A 206 3.90 -14.44 -14.39
N ALA A 207 3.60 -13.13 -14.51
CA ALA A 207 4.44 -12.20 -15.26
C ALA A 207 5.83 -12.06 -14.64
N TYR A 208 5.88 -11.66 -13.37
CA TYR A 208 7.10 -11.12 -12.77
C TYR A 208 7.84 -12.08 -11.84
N ARG A 209 7.15 -13.11 -11.31
CA ARG A 209 7.75 -14.06 -10.36
C ARG A 209 8.03 -15.44 -10.95
N LEU A 210 7.15 -15.89 -11.84
CA LEU A 210 7.21 -17.23 -12.42
C LEU A 210 7.75 -17.26 -13.85
N GLN A 211 8.04 -16.08 -14.42
CA GLN A 211 8.55 -15.94 -15.80
C GLN A 211 7.62 -16.60 -16.84
N ARG A 212 6.31 -16.38 -16.69
CA ARG A 212 5.27 -16.86 -17.60
C ARG A 212 4.42 -15.71 -18.14
N PRO A 213 5.02 -14.68 -18.76
CA PRO A 213 4.30 -13.47 -19.17
C PRO A 213 3.18 -13.74 -20.17
N ASP A 214 3.35 -14.71 -21.10
CA ASP A 214 2.29 -15.09 -22.05
C ASP A 214 1.03 -15.63 -21.34
N SER A 215 1.21 -16.36 -20.21
CA SER A 215 0.08 -16.83 -19.41
C SER A 215 -0.63 -15.69 -18.69
N ALA A 216 0.13 -14.71 -18.22
CA ALA A 216 -0.42 -13.49 -17.63
C ALA A 216 -1.19 -12.67 -18.66
N ASP A 217 -0.67 -12.49 -19.88
CA ASP A 217 -1.37 -11.75 -20.94
C ASP A 217 -2.69 -12.39 -21.32
N ARG A 218 -2.71 -13.71 -21.53
CA ARG A 218 -3.96 -14.45 -21.79
C ARG A 218 -4.99 -14.31 -20.67
N LEU A 219 -4.51 -14.30 -19.42
CA LEU A 219 -5.36 -14.17 -18.26
C LEU A 219 -5.98 -12.75 -18.17
N LEU A 220 -5.17 -11.71 -18.39
CA LEU A 220 -5.63 -10.32 -18.42
C LEU A 220 -6.55 -10.02 -19.61
N ASP A 221 -6.22 -10.55 -20.80
CA ASP A 221 -7.10 -10.43 -21.97
C ASP A 221 -8.48 -11.03 -21.72
N LYS A 222 -8.52 -12.22 -21.11
CA LYS A 222 -9.79 -12.86 -20.70
C LYS A 222 -10.54 -12.01 -19.67
N ALA A 223 -9.82 -11.41 -18.71
CA ALA A 223 -10.41 -10.55 -17.70
C ALA A 223 -11.05 -9.29 -18.30
N ILE A 224 -10.33 -8.61 -19.19
CA ILE A 224 -10.78 -7.39 -19.88
C ILE A 224 -12.08 -7.62 -20.68
N ARG A 225 -12.27 -8.82 -21.22
CA ARG A 225 -13.46 -9.21 -21.99
C ARG A 225 -14.65 -9.67 -21.14
N MET A 226 -14.52 -9.70 -19.81
CA MET A 226 -15.63 -10.09 -18.96
C MET A 226 -16.80 -9.09 -19.05
N PRO A 227 -18.05 -9.57 -19.12
CA PRO A 227 -19.21 -8.69 -19.13
C PRO A 227 -19.40 -8.01 -17.76
N ARG A 228 -20.03 -6.83 -17.76
CA ARG A 228 -20.43 -6.09 -16.56
C ARG A 228 -19.25 -5.60 -15.67
N LEU A 229 -18.08 -5.42 -16.25
CA LEU A 229 -17.01 -4.69 -15.56
C LEU A 229 -17.40 -3.22 -15.42
N ASN A 230 -17.14 -2.65 -14.26
CA ASN A 230 -17.21 -1.20 -14.13
C ASN A 230 -16.01 -0.54 -14.83
N SER A 231 -16.16 0.72 -15.20
CA SER A 231 -15.16 1.48 -15.95
C SER A 231 -13.79 1.54 -15.25
N ASN A 232 -13.79 1.69 -13.93
CA ASN A 232 -12.56 1.76 -13.13
C ASN A 232 -11.80 0.44 -13.16
N THR A 233 -12.48 -0.68 -12.91
CA THR A 233 -11.88 -2.03 -12.97
C THR A 233 -11.34 -2.35 -14.36
N LEU A 234 -12.09 -2.00 -15.41
CA LEU A 234 -11.65 -2.18 -16.80
C LEU A 234 -10.37 -1.37 -17.08
N SER A 235 -10.31 -0.14 -16.60
CA SER A 235 -9.14 0.72 -16.74
C SER A 235 -7.94 0.16 -15.98
N GLN A 236 -8.11 -0.34 -14.78
CA GLN A 236 -7.04 -0.98 -13.99
C GLN A 236 -6.50 -2.23 -14.69
N LEU A 237 -7.36 -3.11 -15.22
CA LEU A 237 -6.94 -4.29 -15.97
C LEU A 237 -6.18 -3.93 -17.26
N LYS A 238 -6.64 -2.93 -17.99
CA LYS A 238 -5.94 -2.43 -19.18
C LYS A 238 -4.59 -1.82 -18.82
N SER A 239 -4.48 -1.09 -17.70
CA SER A 239 -3.20 -0.57 -17.22
C SER A 239 -2.23 -1.71 -16.89
N GLN A 240 -2.69 -2.69 -16.12
CA GLN A 240 -1.88 -3.87 -15.79
C GLN A 240 -1.42 -4.63 -17.04
N ARG A 241 -2.29 -4.79 -18.05
CA ARG A 241 -1.91 -5.41 -19.32
C ARG A 241 -0.91 -4.58 -20.12
N ALA A 242 -1.06 -3.25 -20.14
CA ALA A 242 -0.10 -2.36 -20.81
C ALA A 242 1.28 -2.42 -20.14
N ASP A 243 1.32 -2.47 -18.80
CA ASP A 243 2.56 -2.68 -18.03
C ASP A 243 3.22 -4.03 -18.39
N LEU A 244 2.42 -5.09 -18.49
CA LEU A 244 2.89 -6.40 -18.90
C LEU A 244 3.44 -6.41 -20.33
N LEU A 245 2.76 -5.78 -21.28
CA LEU A 245 3.22 -5.67 -22.66
C LEU A 245 4.54 -4.89 -22.76
N THR A 246 4.70 -3.85 -21.95
CA THR A 246 5.97 -3.14 -21.80
C THR A 246 7.08 -4.09 -21.33
N PHE A 247 6.77 -4.90 -20.31
CA PHE A 247 7.72 -5.91 -19.79
C PHE A 247 8.08 -6.99 -20.84
N MET A 248 7.15 -7.34 -21.73
CA MET A 248 7.29 -8.33 -22.80
C MET A 248 7.97 -7.79 -24.09
N ASP A 249 8.56 -6.62 -24.07
CA ASP A 249 9.12 -5.95 -25.26
C ASP A 249 8.10 -5.63 -26.38
N ASN A 250 6.84 -5.41 -26.00
CA ASN A 250 5.77 -5.00 -26.91
C ASN A 250 5.33 -3.52 -26.70
N PRO A 251 6.24 -2.54 -26.85
CA PRO A 251 5.97 -1.15 -26.49
C PRO A 251 4.87 -0.50 -27.36
N TRP A 252 4.67 -0.97 -28.58
CA TRP A 252 3.62 -0.47 -29.47
C TRP A 252 2.21 -0.81 -28.95
N GLU A 253 1.98 -2.07 -28.59
CA GLU A 253 0.70 -2.50 -28.04
C GLU A 253 0.45 -1.84 -26.67
N ALA A 254 1.49 -1.72 -25.83
CA ALA A 254 1.42 -0.99 -24.56
C ALA A 254 1.02 0.47 -24.80
N THR A 255 1.65 1.16 -25.76
CA THR A 255 1.34 2.56 -26.10
C THR A 255 -0.11 2.75 -26.56
N ILE A 256 -0.65 1.78 -27.32
CA ILE A 256 -2.07 1.81 -27.74
C ILE A 256 -2.98 1.74 -26.51
N LEU A 257 -2.71 0.81 -25.59
CA LEU A 257 -3.52 0.68 -24.36
C LEU A 257 -3.40 1.89 -23.45
N TYR A 258 -2.20 2.44 -23.23
CA TYR A 258 -2.02 3.68 -22.47
C TYR A 258 -2.75 4.87 -23.15
N THR A 259 -2.74 4.95 -24.47
CA THR A 259 -3.48 6.00 -25.19
C THR A 259 -4.99 5.85 -25.03
N GLN A 260 -5.51 4.62 -25.02
CA GLN A 260 -6.93 4.36 -24.74
C GLN A 260 -7.29 4.74 -23.29
N LEU A 261 -6.41 4.44 -22.31
CA LEU A 261 -6.58 4.81 -20.91
C LEU A 261 -6.58 6.33 -20.70
N GLU A 262 -5.63 7.03 -21.31
CA GLU A 262 -5.55 8.51 -21.29
C GLU A 262 -6.84 9.16 -21.83
N LYS A 263 -7.35 8.66 -22.96
CA LYS A 263 -8.59 9.17 -23.56
C LYS A 263 -9.84 8.83 -22.74
N ALA A 264 -9.89 7.65 -22.13
CA ALA A 264 -11.03 7.24 -21.33
C ALA A 264 -11.05 7.90 -19.92
N ASN A 265 -9.90 8.41 -19.47
CA ASN A 265 -9.71 8.95 -18.12
C ASN A 265 -8.98 10.31 -18.13
N PRO A 266 -9.45 11.32 -18.87
CA PRO A 266 -8.66 12.52 -19.21
C PRO A 266 -8.26 13.38 -18.01
N ASN A 267 -9.01 13.32 -16.89
CA ASN A 267 -8.85 14.22 -15.74
C ASN A 267 -8.74 13.46 -14.40
N ASN A 268 -8.24 12.24 -14.42
CA ASN A 268 -8.02 11.46 -13.20
C ASN A 268 -6.64 10.80 -13.17
N ASP A 269 -6.27 10.23 -12.03
CA ASP A 269 -4.95 9.65 -11.81
C ASP A 269 -4.63 8.51 -12.80
N ILE A 270 -5.61 7.70 -13.21
CA ILE A 270 -5.39 6.60 -14.19
C ILE A 270 -4.93 7.16 -15.54
N GLY A 271 -5.56 8.23 -16.00
CA GLY A 271 -5.19 8.88 -17.27
C GLY A 271 -3.83 9.57 -17.21
N TYR A 272 -3.54 10.26 -16.10
CA TYR A 272 -2.23 10.88 -15.88
C TYR A 272 -1.11 9.83 -15.75
N GLU A 273 -1.36 8.72 -15.05
CA GLU A 273 -0.42 7.62 -14.95
C GLU A 273 -0.16 6.97 -16.32
N ALA A 274 -1.20 6.72 -17.11
CA ALA A 274 -1.06 6.21 -18.47
C ALA A 274 -0.22 7.14 -19.37
N LYS A 275 -0.41 8.45 -19.25
CA LYS A 275 0.40 9.46 -19.95
C LYS A 275 1.85 9.46 -19.49
N LEU A 276 2.10 9.35 -18.18
CA LEU A 276 3.45 9.22 -17.61
C LEU A 276 4.16 7.97 -18.15
N LYS A 277 3.51 6.81 -18.12
CA LYS A 277 4.07 5.55 -18.63
C LYS A 277 4.36 5.60 -20.13
N LYS A 278 3.50 6.25 -20.91
CA LYS A 278 3.74 6.47 -22.32
C LYS A 278 4.95 7.38 -22.57
N ALA A 279 5.13 8.44 -21.76
CA ALA A 279 6.31 9.29 -21.82
C ALA A 279 7.59 8.53 -21.42
N MET A 280 7.51 7.63 -20.42
CA MET A 280 8.62 6.75 -20.07
C MET A 280 9.00 5.80 -21.21
N LEU A 281 8.04 5.22 -21.94
CA LEU A 281 8.34 4.41 -23.12
C LEU A 281 9.12 5.19 -24.19
N ALA A 282 8.77 6.43 -24.45
CA ALA A 282 9.50 7.27 -25.37
C ALA A 282 10.93 7.58 -24.89
N TYR A 283 11.09 7.85 -23.61
CA TYR A 283 12.41 8.03 -22.98
C TYR A 283 13.28 6.76 -23.13
N TYR A 284 12.72 5.58 -22.88
CA TYR A 284 13.41 4.30 -23.04
C TYR A 284 13.83 4.05 -24.49
N ALA A 285 13.02 4.49 -25.46
CA ALA A 285 13.31 4.40 -26.88
C ALA A 285 14.35 5.44 -27.38
N GLY A 286 14.71 6.43 -26.55
CA GLY A 286 15.63 7.51 -26.90
C GLY A 286 14.97 8.73 -27.56
N ASP A 287 13.61 8.79 -27.61
CA ASP A 287 12.90 9.99 -28.04
C ASP A 287 12.80 11.02 -26.89
N LEU A 288 13.96 11.56 -26.56
CA LEU A 288 14.19 12.38 -25.37
C LEU A 288 13.38 13.67 -25.36
N LEU A 289 13.28 14.36 -26.52
CA LEU A 289 12.56 15.62 -26.63
C LEU A 289 11.06 15.44 -26.52
N TRP A 290 10.52 14.41 -27.16
CA TRP A 290 9.10 14.10 -27.04
C TRP A 290 8.76 13.68 -25.61
N ALA A 291 9.57 12.80 -25.01
CA ALA A 291 9.39 12.37 -23.62
C ALA A 291 9.38 13.59 -22.67
N LYS A 292 10.38 14.49 -22.80
CA LYS A 292 10.45 15.72 -22.01
C LYS A 292 9.20 16.59 -22.16
N ALA A 293 8.72 16.79 -23.39
CA ALA A 293 7.52 17.57 -23.63
C ALA A 293 6.27 16.96 -22.95
N GLN A 294 6.16 15.62 -22.92
CA GLN A 294 5.06 14.95 -22.19
C GLN A 294 5.21 15.10 -20.67
N PHE A 295 6.42 14.96 -20.13
CA PHE A 295 6.67 15.21 -18.70
C PHE A 295 6.37 16.67 -18.32
N ASP A 296 6.70 17.64 -19.17
CA ASP A 296 6.39 19.06 -18.92
C ASP A 296 4.89 19.31 -18.78
N VAL A 297 4.07 18.66 -19.60
CA VAL A 297 2.60 18.73 -19.46
C VAL A 297 2.11 18.13 -18.15
N LEU A 298 2.76 17.06 -17.66
CA LEU A 298 2.36 16.35 -16.43
C LEU A 298 2.77 17.07 -15.14
N LYS A 299 3.64 18.07 -15.18
CA LYS A 299 4.00 18.89 -13.99
C LYS A 299 2.79 19.52 -13.30
N GLY A 300 1.73 19.79 -14.05
CA GLY A 300 0.46 20.34 -13.56
C GLY A 300 -0.59 19.27 -13.18
N ALA A 301 -0.24 17.99 -13.12
CA ALA A 301 -1.17 16.93 -12.75
C ALA A 301 -1.70 17.11 -11.33
N THR A 302 -2.94 16.70 -11.10
CA THR A 302 -3.59 16.76 -9.76
C THR A 302 -2.96 15.80 -8.76
N SER A 303 -2.46 14.66 -9.23
CA SER A 303 -1.70 13.71 -8.40
C SER A 303 -0.28 14.25 -8.14
N LYS A 304 0.03 14.54 -6.88
CA LYS A 304 1.35 15.02 -6.47
C LYS A 304 2.47 14.02 -6.81
N LEU A 305 2.19 12.72 -6.73
CA LEU A 305 3.17 11.67 -7.03
C LEU A 305 3.53 11.70 -8.53
N ILE A 306 2.54 11.67 -9.41
CA ILE A 306 2.74 11.71 -10.87
C ILE A 306 3.42 13.03 -11.27
N SER A 307 3.03 14.16 -10.68
CA SER A 307 3.65 15.46 -10.91
C SER A 307 5.12 15.46 -10.51
N ASN A 308 5.46 14.89 -9.35
CA ASN A 308 6.86 14.80 -8.89
C ASN A 308 7.72 13.95 -9.83
N ASP A 309 7.23 12.78 -10.24
CA ASP A 309 7.95 11.89 -11.17
C ASP A 309 8.17 12.61 -12.53
N ALA A 310 7.16 13.29 -13.02
CA ALA A 310 7.26 14.07 -14.26
C ALA A 310 8.25 15.24 -14.12
N ILE A 311 8.27 15.94 -13.00
CA ILE A 311 9.22 17.02 -12.72
C ILE A 311 10.65 16.47 -12.70
N GLN A 312 10.88 15.35 -12.02
CA GLN A 312 12.20 14.70 -11.95
C GLN A 312 12.70 14.31 -13.33
N MET A 313 11.88 13.61 -14.12
CA MET A 313 12.27 13.15 -15.45
C MET A 313 12.48 14.31 -16.44
N SER A 314 11.59 15.29 -16.42
CA SER A 314 11.77 16.48 -17.26
C SER A 314 13.06 17.26 -16.89
N HIS A 315 13.32 17.42 -15.59
CA HIS A 315 14.52 18.09 -15.11
C HIS A 315 15.78 17.29 -15.47
N PHE A 316 15.78 15.97 -15.25
CA PHE A 316 16.89 15.09 -15.58
C PHE A 316 17.25 15.18 -17.07
N ILE A 317 16.26 15.08 -17.97
CA ILE A 317 16.49 15.22 -19.41
C ILE A 317 16.99 16.64 -19.72
N HIS A 318 16.36 17.67 -19.18
CA HIS A 318 16.75 19.06 -19.46
C HIS A 318 18.20 19.36 -19.09
N MET A 319 18.68 18.86 -17.95
CA MET A 319 20.03 19.14 -17.44
C MET A 319 21.13 18.35 -18.18
N ASN A 320 20.77 17.25 -18.84
CA ASN A 320 21.74 16.35 -19.46
C ASN A 320 21.59 16.27 -21.00
N TYR A 321 20.61 16.96 -21.58
CA TYR A 321 20.40 17.00 -23.03
C TYR A 321 21.17 18.13 -23.69
N GLU A 322 21.97 17.82 -24.69
CA GLU A 322 22.73 18.77 -25.51
C GLU A 322 22.10 18.89 -26.90
N ALA A 323 21.61 20.09 -27.27
CA ALA A 323 20.86 20.29 -28.51
C ALA A 323 21.70 20.02 -29.78
N GLU A 324 23.00 20.34 -29.74
CA GLU A 324 23.96 20.15 -30.85
C GLU A 324 25.05 19.15 -30.46
N GLY A 325 24.89 18.44 -29.34
CA GLY A 325 25.87 17.57 -28.75
C GLY A 325 25.53 16.08 -28.85
N ASP A 326 26.34 15.28 -28.14
CA ASP A 326 26.19 13.84 -28.10
C ASP A 326 25.32 13.37 -26.90
N ASN A 327 24.11 12.94 -27.18
CA ASN A 327 23.16 12.48 -26.19
C ASN A 327 23.20 10.95 -25.93
N ARG A 328 24.20 10.24 -26.47
CA ARG A 328 24.31 8.76 -26.37
C ARG A 328 24.29 8.26 -24.93
N ASP A 329 24.89 9.00 -23.99
CA ASP A 329 24.93 8.56 -22.58
C ASP A 329 23.57 8.70 -21.91
N LEU A 330 22.81 9.74 -22.24
CA LEU A 330 21.44 9.90 -21.80
C LEU A 330 20.51 8.81 -22.39
N GLU A 331 20.70 8.46 -23.68
CA GLU A 331 20.00 7.34 -24.31
C GLU A 331 20.38 6.00 -23.68
N LYS A 332 21.68 5.76 -23.36
CA LYS A 332 22.12 4.55 -22.65
C LYS A 332 21.46 4.47 -21.27
N MET A 333 21.31 5.60 -20.56
CA MET A 333 20.61 5.64 -19.30
C MET A 333 19.15 5.20 -19.47
N GLY A 334 18.42 5.76 -20.47
CA GLY A 334 17.05 5.36 -20.77
C GLY A 334 16.90 3.86 -21.06
N ARG A 335 17.80 3.31 -21.89
CA ARG A 335 17.83 1.85 -22.16
C ARG A 335 18.14 1.03 -20.92
N THR A 336 18.99 1.52 -20.03
CA THR A 336 19.32 0.86 -18.76
C THR A 336 18.13 0.87 -17.81
N GLU A 337 17.38 1.97 -17.73
CA GLU A 337 16.15 2.03 -16.94
C GLU A 337 15.04 1.13 -17.51
N TYR A 338 15.00 0.92 -18.84
CA TYR A 338 14.09 -0.07 -19.41
C TYR A 338 14.42 -1.50 -18.97
N LEU A 339 15.70 -1.86 -18.91
CA LEU A 339 16.13 -3.15 -18.36
C LEU A 339 15.83 -3.25 -16.86
N LEU A 340 15.96 -2.14 -16.12
CA LEU A 340 15.57 -2.06 -14.72
C LEU A 340 14.07 -2.28 -14.54
N TYR A 341 13.24 -1.67 -15.38
CA TYR A 341 11.79 -1.93 -15.41
C TYR A 341 11.49 -3.42 -15.62
N LYS A 342 12.25 -4.09 -16.47
CA LYS A 342 12.17 -5.53 -16.75
C LYS A 342 12.78 -6.39 -15.63
N GLN A 343 13.29 -5.81 -14.55
CA GLN A 343 13.95 -6.49 -13.43
C GLN A 343 15.18 -7.34 -13.85
N GLN A 344 15.86 -6.97 -14.92
CA GLN A 344 17.05 -7.66 -15.44
C GLN A 344 18.31 -7.18 -14.70
N PHE A 345 18.35 -7.35 -13.39
CA PHE A 345 19.40 -6.77 -12.52
C PHE A 345 20.82 -7.23 -12.89
N GLN A 346 20.99 -8.45 -13.38
CA GLN A 346 22.30 -8.97 -13.81
C GLN A 346 22.90 -8.16 -14.98
N GLU A 347 22.05 -7.62 -15.87
CA GLU A 347 22.49 -6.78 -16.97
C GLU A 347 22.54 -5.30 -16.58
N VAL A 348 21.66 -4.88 -15.69
CA VAL A 348 21.53 -3.48 -15.25
C VAL A 348 22.74 -3.03 -14.44
N LEU A 349 23.19 -3.80 -13.43
CA LEU A 349 24.25 -3.38 -12.53
C LEU A 349 25.56 -3.03 -13.25
N PRO A 350 26.10 -3.86 -14.17
CA PRO A 350 27.30 -3.51 -14.92
C PRO A 350 27.14 -2.27 -15.82
N ARG A 351 25.92 -2.06 -16.39
CA ARG A 351 25.65 -0.86 -17.20
C ARG A 351 25.62 0.40 -16.37
N LEU A 352 25.03 0.33 -15.18
CA LEU A 352 25.04 1.46 -14.22
C LEU A 352 26.47 1.78 -13.78
N ASP A 353 27.31 0.76 -13.52
CA ASP A 353 28.72 0.98 -13.17
C ASP A 353 29.48 1.68 -14.31
N SER A 354 29.23 1.31 -15.55
CA SER A 354 29.82 2.00 -16.71
C SER A 354 29.37 3.46 -16.79
N LEU A 355 28.08 3.76 -16.56
CA LEU A 355 27.55 5.13 -16.58
C LEU A 355 28.12 5.97 -15.41
N ILE A 356 28.27 5.37 -14.24
CA ILE A 356 28.87 6.02 -13.07
C ILE A 356 30.32 6.43 -13.32
N GLY A 357 31.10 5.57 -13.99
CA GLY A 357 32.53 5.77 -14.19
C GLY A 357 32.91 6.68 -15.36
N HIS A 358 32.02 6.87 -16.35
CA HIS A 358 32.41 7.46 -17.63
C HIS A 358 31.55 8.64 -18.10
N CYS A 359 30.42 8.93 -17.43
CA CYS A 359 29.50 9.98 -17.88
C CYS A 359 29.63 11.29 -17.08
N SER A 360 28.92 12.32 -17.53
CA SER A 360 28.81 13.60 -16.83
C SER A 360 28.32 13.42 -15.38
N PRO A 361 28.67 14.34 -14.46
CA PRO A 361 28.22 14.23 -13.06
C PRO A 361 26.71 14.06 -12.90
N GLY A 362 25.89 14.70 -13.77
CA GLY A 362 24.43 14.60 -13.74
C GLY A 362 23.94 13.17 -14.02
N ILE A 363 24.45 12.53 -15.04
CA ILE A 363 24.09 11.14 -15.40
C ILE A 363 24.71 10.16 -14.38
N SER A 364 25.96 10.38 -13.96
CA SER A 364 26.66 9.55 -12.97
C SER A 364 25.94 9.50 -11.62
N ASP A 365 25.48 10.65 -11.11
CA ASP A 365 24.75 10.72 -9.85
C ASP A 365 23.37 10.04 -9.95
N TYR A 366 22.66 10.26 -11.05
CA TYR A 366 21.38 9.60 -11.28
C TYR A 366 21.55 8.07 -11.45
N ALA A 367 22.58 7.61 -12.17
CA ALA A 367 22.91 6.20 -12.30
C ALA A 367 23.26 5.57 -10.93
N THR A 368 23.97 6.31 -10.05
CA THR A 368 24.27 5.86 -8.68
C THR A 368 22.98 5.69 -7.86
N LEU A 369 22.04 6.61 -7.97
CA LEU A 369 20.73 6.51 -7.32
C LEU A 369 19.96 5.26 -7.80
N GLN A 370 19.94 5.01 -9.13
CA GLN A 370 19.30 3.83 -9.69
C GLN A 370 20.01 2.52 -9.31
N LYS A 371 21.34 2.55 -9.16
CA LYS A 371 22.10 1.39 -8.65
C LYS A 371 21.70 1.06 -7.21
N ALA A 372 21.61 2.07 -6.35
CA ALA A 372 21.17 1.88 -4.97
C ALA A 372 19.75 1.31 -4.89
N ARG A 373 18.81 1.80 -5.72
CA ARG A 373 17.46 1.25 -5.85
C ARG A 373 17.46 -0.22 -6.28
N SER A 374 18.32 -0.56 -7.24
CA SER A 374 18.47 -1.92 -7.73
C SER A 374 18.98 -2.87 -6.65
N LEU A 375 19.97 -2.42 -5.85
CA LEU A 375 20.49 -3.18 -4.72
C LEU A 375 19.43 -3.41 -3.64
N CYS A 376 18.64 -2.38 -3.30
CA CYS A 376 17.50 -2.53 -2.39
C CYS A 376 16.47 -3.55 -2.90
N ALA A 377 16.20 -3.56 -4.20
CA ALA A 377 15.30 -4.54 -4.81
C ALA A 377 15.85 -5.97 -4.74
N CYS A 378 17.18 -6.11 -4.67
CA CYS A 378 17.89 -7.38 -4.48
C CYS A 378 18.16 -7.71 -3.00
N PHE A 379 17.57 -6.97 -2.05
CA PHE A 379 17.79 -7.11 -0.59
C PHE A 379 19.25 -6.93 -0.14
N GLN A 380 20.03 -6.13 -0.89
CA GLN A 380 21.40 -5.74 -0.56
C GLN A 380 21.39 -4.36 0.10
N ASP A 381 20.68 -4.23 1.21
CA ASP A 381 20.36 -2.95 1.88
C ASP A 381 21.62 -2.25 2.42
N GLU A 382 22.64 -2.98 2.87
CA GLU A 382 23.90 -2.39 3.40
C GLU A 382 24.72 -1.70 2.29
N GLU A 383 24.86 -2.35 1.13
CA GLU A 383 25.59 -1.79 0.00
C GLU A 383 24.84 -0.57 -0.58
N ALA A 384 23.51 -0.67 -0.68
CA ALA A 384 22.67 0.46 -1.07
C ALA A 384 22.81 1.65 -0.13
N ALA A 385 22.80 1.42 1.19
CA ALA A 385 22.95 2.48 2.19
C ALA A 385 24.31 3.20 2.10
N LYS A 386 25.38 2.45 1.84
CA LYS A 386 26.71 3.01 1.61
C LYS A 386 26.74 3.94 0.39
N LEU A 387 26.24 3.46 -0.76
CA LEU A 387 26.17 4.26 -1.99
C LEU A 387 25.33 5.54 -1.81
N LEU A 388 24.17 5.43 -1.15
CA LEU A 388 23.31 6.58 -0.89
C LEU A 388 23.96 7.59 0.06
N SER A 389 24.73 7.11 1.06
CA SER A 389 25.46 8.00 1.96
C SER A 389 26.56 8.77 1.24
N GLU A 390 27.32 8.13 0.36
CA GLU A 390 28.33 8.78 -0.46
C GLU A 390 27.69 9.77 -1.45
N LEU A 391 26.56 9.37 -2.08
CA LEU A 391 25.85 10.19 -3.07
C LEU A 391 25.30 11.49 -2.47
N LYS A 392 24.69 11.44 -1.27
CA LYS A 392 24.15 12.64 -0.61
C LYS A 392 25.20 13.69 -0.30
N ASP A 393 26.45 13.26 -0.07
CA ASP A 393 27.55 14.15 0.30
C ASP A 393 28.25 14.74 -0.95
N ARG A 394 28.38 13.95 -2.04
CA ARG A 394 29.11 14.38 -3.25
C ARG A 394 28.24 15.10 -4.28
N SER A 395 26.95 14.72 -4.44
CA SER A 395 26.11 15.28 -5.49
C SER A 395 25.87 16.77 -5.30
N GLU A 396 25.93 17.55 -6.35
CA GLU A 396 25.55 18.97 -6.35
C GLU A 396 24.04 19.16 -6.62
N GLN A 397 23.36 18.13 -7.10
CA GLN A 397 21.93 18.18 -7.45
C GLN A 397 21.05 18.01 -6.22
N VAL A 398 20.31 19.06 -5.85
CA VAL A 398 19.47 19.10 -4.65
C VAL A 398 18.44 17.97 -4.62
N TYR A 399 17.82 17.65 -5.76
CA TYR A 399 16.82 16.59 -5.83
C TYR A 399 17.43 15.19 -5.63
N ILE A 400 18.66 14.93 -6.11
CA ILE A 400 19.38 13.67 -5.87
C ILE A 400 19.72 13.52 -4.38
N LYS A 401 20.21 14.60 -3.75
CA LYS A 401 20.45 14.60 -2.30
C LYS A 401 19.20 14.30 -1.49
N ALA A 402 18.08 14.95 -1.84
CA ALA A 402 16.81 14.75 -1.15
C ALA A 402 16.33 13.30 -1.29
N GLU A 403 16.41 12.75 -2.50
CA GLU A 403 16.00 11.36 -2.78
C GLU A 403 16.91 10.34 -2.07
N ALA A 404 18.23 10.56 -2.07
CA ALA A 404 19.17 9.72 -1.34
C ALA A 404 18.90 9.71 0.17
N LEU A 405 18.62 10.88 0.76
CA LEU A 405 18.24 11.00 2.18
C LEU A 405 16.92 10.30 2.47
N PHE A 406 15.93 10.44 1.60
CA PHE A 406 14.62 9.77 1.76
C PHE A 406 14.78 8.25 1.75
N GLN A 407 15.54 7.70 0.82
CA GLN A 407 15.79 6.26 0.75
C GLN A 407 16.59 5.75 1.94
N LEU A 408 17.63 6.49 2.39
CA LEU A 408 18.37 6.16 3.62
C LEU A 408 17.47 6.13 4.86
N ALA A 409 16.53 7.07 4.97
CA ALA A 409 15.56 7.07 6.07
C ALA A 409 14.63 5.85 6.00
N GLY A 410 14.25 5.41 4.79
CA GLY A 410 13.49 4.19 4.57
C GLY A 410 14.22 2.92 5.00
N LEU A 411 15.51 2.80 4.67
CA LEU A 411 16.34 1.66 5.04
C LEU A 411 16.57 1.55 6.56
N LYS A 412 16.68 2.69 7.27
CA LYS A 412 16.82 2.70 8.74
C LYS A 412 15.55 2.30 9.50
N ARG A 413 14.39 2.28 8.84
CA ARG A 413 13.10 1.90 9.46
C ARG A 413 12.75 0.41 9.27
N LYS A 414 13.47 -0.30 8.40
CA LYS A 414 13.39 -1.76 8.26
C LYS A 414 14.18 -2.45 9.37
#